data_1139247f39e3fb3b8bb7f9e278c13f1f
#
_entry.id   1139247f39e3fb3b8bb7f9e278c13f1f
#
_cell.length_a   1.000
_cell.length_b   1.000
_cell.length_c   1.000
_cell.angle_alpha   90.00
_cell.angle_beta   90.00
_cell.angle_gamma   90.00
#
_symmetry.space_group_name_H-M   'P 1'
#
loop_
_entity.id
_entity.type
_entity.pdbx_description
1 polymer ?
#
loop_
_entity_poly.entity_id
_entity_poly.type
_entity_poly.pdbx_seq_one_letter_code
_entity_poly.pdbx_strand_id
1 'polypeptide(L)'
;MAVKAVQQIMLGSVTKNEKQTRETLKAIKEAGYDGIELNGFMIRSTSFMVRMMTKMAGMPVGKGGDYDWKGILDEAGLSVVSVHEDLGTIQREPENVIAEAKKFGTDKVVITGMYRFDYSDKAAVLKLAKDLNEAGAKLKEGGIQLLYHNHNCEFRKVETGKTAYDLLIEETNPEYVNFELDSYWATEAGVSAIALMKQLGERMRLYHINDRGTRIVGPSMTPILKSDSMELGYGNMNLEELIEQALSVNVDAIILESHKNWAEKSPIK
;
A
#
# COMPACT_ATOMS: atom_id res chain seq x y z
N MET A 1 -11.11 15.61 6.88
CA MET A 1 -9.94 15.19 7.71
C MET A 1 -9.58 13.80 7.21
N ALA A 2 -8.31 13.54 6.89
CA ALA A 2 -7.88 12.24 6.38
C ALA A 2 -8.11 11.13 7.42
N VAL A 3 -8.51 9.93 6.97
CA VAL A 3 -8.68 8.76 7.83
C VAL A 3 -7.30 8.25 8.27
N LYS A 4 -7.11 7.96 9.55
CA LYS A 4 -5.93 7.26 10.04
C LYS A 4 -6.15 5.77 9.90
N ALA A 5 -5.34 5.11 9.09
CA ALA A 5 -5.51 3.69 8.80
C ALA A 5 -4.20 2.91 8.95
N VAL A 6 -4.32 1.59 8.96
CA VAL A 6 -3.18 0.65 8.96
C VAL A 6 -3.27 -0.30 7.76
N GLN A 7 -2.12 -0.67 7.21
CA GLN A 7 -2.06 -1.67 6.14
C GLN A 7 -2.10 -3.09 6.73
N GLN A 8 -3.01 -3.93 6.24
CA GLN A 8 -3.23 -5.30 6.75
C GLN A 8 -1.98 -6.18 6.68
N ILE A 9 -1.12 -5.99 5.66
CA ILE A 9 0.04 -6.87 5.43
C ILE A 9 1.01 -6.90 6.61
N MET A 10 1.16 -5.77 7.32
CA MET A 10 2.03 -5.68 8.49
C MET A 10 1.53 -6.49 9.70
N LEU A 11 0.24 -6.86 9.71
CA LEU A 11 -0.42 -7.54 10.82
C LEU A 11 -0.31 -9.07 10.75
N GLY A 12 0.27 -9.64 9.69
CA GLY A 12 0.30 -11.09 9.45
C GLY A 12 0.91 -11.92 10.59
N SER A 13 1.82 -11.35 11.39
CA SER A 13 2.41 -12.02 12.55
C SER A 13 1.47 -12.11 13.76
N VAL A 14 0.47 -11.23 13.85
CA VAL A 14 -0.46 -11.08 14.98
C VAL A 14 -1.92 -11.41 14.64
N THR A 15 -2.19 -11.85 13.40
CA THR A 15 -3.52 -12.24 12.90
C THR A 15 -3.57 -13.71 12.40
N LYS A 16 -2.91 -14.61 13.11
CA LYS A 16 -2.75 -16.01 12.69
C LYS A 16 -4.04 -16.86 12.78
N ASN A 17 -5.02 -16.40 13.52
CA ASN A 17 -6.34 -17.02 13.68
C ASN A 17 -7.40 -15.94 13.95
N GLU A 18 -8.68 -16.32 13.85
CA GLU A 18 -9.79 -15.37 13.98
C GLU A 18 -9.80 -14.62 15.31
N LYS A 19 -9.53 -15.33 16.43
CA LYS A 19 -9.48 -14.71 17.76
C LYS A 19 -8.41 -13.61 17.81
N GLN A 20 -7.18 -13.94 17.38
CA GLN A 20 -6.09 -12.95 17.33
C GLN A 20 -6.42 -11.80 16.38
N THR A 21 -7.10 -12.07 15.26
CA THR A 21 -7.54 -11.04 14.32
C THR A 21 -8.49 -10.05 15.00
N ARG A 22 -9.52 -10.54 15.70
CA ARG A 22 -10.46 -9.70 16.45
C ARG A 22 -9.75 -8.86 17.53
N GLU A 23 -8.87 -9.48 18.32
CA GLU A 23 -8.09 -8.81 19.36
C GLU A 23 -7.19 -7.72 18.77
N THR A 24 -6.50 -8.02 17.65
CA THR A 24 -5.64 -7.07 16.96
C THR A 24 -6.41 -5.88 16.40
N LEU A 25 -7.52 -6.12 15.72
CA LEU A 25 -8.32 -5.03 15.12
C LEU A 25 -8.93 -4.13 16.22
N LYS A 26 -9.36 -4.72 17.33
CA LYS A 26 -9.81 -3.95 18.49
C LYS A 26 -8.69 -3.07 19.06
N ALA A 27 -7.48 -3.62 19.22
CA ALA A 27 -6.31 -2.86 19.70
C ALA A 27 -5.95 -1.71 18.74
N ILE A 28 -6.06 -1.91 17.43
CA ILE A 28 -5.86 -0.86 16.42
C ILE A 28 -6.87 0.27 16.61
N LYS A 29 -8.14 -0.05 16.81
CA LYS A 29 -9.17 0.95 17.08
C LYS A 29 -8.93 1.70 18.39
N GLU A 30 -8.56 0.99 19.46
CA GLU A 30 -8.23 1.57 20.75
C GLU A 30 -6.99 2.47 20.70
N ALA A 31 -6.04 2.18 19.79
CA ALA A 31 -4.89 3.04 19.50
C ALA A 31 -5.25 4.32 18.70
N GLY A 32 -6.51 4.49 18.31
CA GLY A 32 -7.01 5.69 17.65
C GLY A 32 -6.92 5.68 16.13
N TYR A 33 -6.83 4.50 15.52
CA TYR A 33 -7.01 4.33 14.08
C TYR A 33 -8.50 4.16 13.77
N ASP A 34 -8.92 4.66 12.60
CA ASP A 34 -10.31 4.63 12.16
C ASP A 34 -10.52 3.74 10.94
N GLY A 35 -9.44 3.32 10.31
CA GLY A 35 -9.50 2.53 9.08
C GLY A 35 -8.42 1.46 8.97
N ILE A 36 -8.63 0.61 7.98
CA ILE A 36 -7.70 -0.42 7.54
C ILE A 36 -7.69 -0.50 6.03
N GLU A 37 -6.56 -0.76 5.46
CA GLU A 37 -6.40 -1.13 4.06
C GLU A 37 -6.22 -2.65 3.96
N LEU A 38 -7.01 -3.29 3.11
CA LEU A 38 -7.05 -4.74 2.97
C LEU A 38 -6.22 -5.22 1.77
N ASN A 39 -5.78 -6.48 1.84
CA ASN A 39 -5.17 -7.19 0.72
C ASN A 39 -6.09 -8.32 0.28
N GLY A 40 -6.52 -8.34 -0.98
CA GLY A 40 -7.41 -9.35 -1.54
C GLY A 40 -6.93 -10.79 -1.27
N PHE A 41 -5.62 -11.05 -1.42
CA PHE A 41 -5.04 -12.37 -1.15
C PHE A 41 -5.06 -12.78 0.34
N MET A 42 -5.23 -11.85 1.29
CA MET A 42 -5.32 -12.13 2.73
C MET A 42 -6.75 -12.34 3.21
N ILE A 43 -7.73 -11.82 2.50
CA ILE A 43 -9.16 -11.88 2.87
C ILE A 43 -9.94 -12.95 2.10
N ARG A 44 -9.34 -13.53 1.06
CA ARG A 44 -9.95 -14.60 0.25
C ARG A 44 -9.33 -15.94 0.56
N SER A 45 -10.13 -16.99 0.42
CA SER A 45 -9.62 -18.37 0.44
C SER A 45 -8.74 -18.61 -0.79
N THR A 46 -7.48 -18.94 -0.56
CA THR A 46 -6.52 -19.20 -1.64
C THR A 46 -6.12 -20.67 -1.66
N SER A 47 -5.86 -21.21 -2.86
CA SER A 47 -5.40 -22.60 -3.00
C SER A 47 -4.08 -22.83 -2.27
N PHE A 48 -3.84 -24.09 -1.85
CA PHE A 48 -2.58 -24.47 -1.18
C PHE A 48 -1.34 -24.05 -1.97
N MET A 49 -1.38 -24.16 -3.29
CA MET A 49 -0.25 -23.79 -4.17
C MET A 49 0.03 -22.28 -4.11
N VAL A 50 -1.01 -21.44 -4.20
CA VAL A 50 -0.89 -19.96 -4.10
C VAL A 50 -0.32 -19.59 -2.73
N ARG A 51 -0.81 -20.19 -1.65
CA ARG A 51 -0.29 -19.95 -0.28
C ARG A 51 1.18 -20.30 -0.15
N MET A 52 1.61 -21.42 -0.74
CA MET A 52 3.00 -21.84 -0.75
C MET A 52 3.88 -20.83 -1.50
N MET A 53 3.45 -20.37 -2.68
CA MET A 53 4.18 -19.37 -3.49
C MET A 53 4.26 -18.03 -2.76
N THR A 54 3.17 -17.56 -2.15
CA THR A 54 3.13 -16.33 -1.35
C THR A 54 4.12 -16.40 -0.18
N LYS A 55 4.16 -17.54 0.53
CA LYS A 55 5.12 -17.79 1.61
C LYS A 55 6.57 -17.80 1.10
N MET A 56 6.84 -18.40 -0.06
CA MET A 56 8.17 -18.40 -0.67
C MET A 56 8.61 -16.99 -1.10
N ALA A 57 7.68 -16.13 -1.45
CA ALA A 57 7.93 -14.71 -1.73
C ALA A 57 8.14 -13.87 -0.46
N GLY A 58 8.13 -14.49 0.75
CA GLY A 58 8.35 -13.78 2.02
C GLY A 58 7.12 -13.01 2.53
N MET A 59 5.98 -13.16 1.87
CA MET A 59 4.75 -12.47 2.27
C MET A 59 4.00 -13.27 3.35
N PRO A 60 3.30 -12.60 4.29
CA PRO A 60 2.52 -13.28 5.32
C PRO A 60 1.35 -14.02 4.69
N VAL A 61 1.17 -15.28 5.06
CA VAL A 61 0.04 -16.12 4.61
C VAL A 61 -0.79 -16.51 5.82
N GLY A 62 -1.87 -15.80 6.06
CA GLY A 62 -2.85 -16.15 7.09
C GLY A 62 -3.88 -17.17 6.58
N LYS A 63 -4.68 -17.76 7.48
CA LYS A 63 -5.88 -18.53 7.17
C LYS A 63 -7.12 -17.62 6.99
N GLY A 64 -6.91 -16.31 6.78
CA GLY A 64 -7.94 -15.28 6.87
C GLY A 64 -9.02 -15.32 5.79
N GLY A 65 -8.86 -16.13 4.72
CA GLY A 65 -9.86 -16.28 3.67
C GLY A 65 -11.18 -16.95 4.11
N ASP A 66 -11.18 -17.59 5.28
CA ASP A 66 -12.36 -18.30 5.80
C ASP A 66 -13.14 -17.47 6.84
N TYR A 67 -12.74 -16.20 7.07
CA TYR A 67 -13.37 -15.34 8.08
C TYR A 67 -14.42 -14.42 7.45
N ASP A 68 -15.46 -14.10 8.22
CA ASP A 68 -16.33 -12.97 7.90
C ASP A 68 -15.62 -11.63 8.22
N TRP A 69 -14.70 -11.25 7.32
CA TRP A 69 -13.93 -10.03 7.46
C TRP A 69 -14.80 -8.79 7.63
N LYS A 70 -15.92 -8.71 6.90
CA LYS A 70 -16.82 -7.55 7.01
C LYS A 70 -17.42 -7.46 8.42
N GLY A 71 -17.95 -8.56 8.94
CA GLY A 71 -18.50 -8.61 10.30
C GLY A 71 -17.46 -8.32 11.37
N ILE A 72 -16.22 -8.84 11.22
CA ILE A 72 -15.13 -8.59 12.16
C ILE A 72 -14.71 -7.12 12.18
N LEU A 73 -14.64 -6.47 11.02
CA LEU A 73 -14.27 -5.05 10.90
C LEU A 73 -15.37 -4.15 11.44
N ASP A 74 -16.65 -4.47 11.17
CA ASP A 74 -17.78 -3.73 11.72
C ASP A 74 -17.83 -3.81 13.25
N GLU A 75 -17.58 -4.99 13.82
CA GLU A 75 -17.47 -5.19 15.27
C GLU A 75 -16.32 -4.38 15.89
N ALA A 76 -15.17 -4.29 15.19
CA ALA A 76 -14.05 -3.49 15.62
C ALA A 76 -14.27 -1.97 15.44
N GLY A 77 -15.24 -1.55 14.63
CA GLY A 77 -15.50 -0.15 14.30
C GLY A 77 -14.43 0.46 13.39
N LEU A 78 -13.84 -0.35 12.51
CA LEU A 78 -12.84 0.08 11.52
C LEU A 78 -13.48 0.13 10.12
N SER A 79 -13.31 1.25 9.42
CA SER A 79 -13.67 1.38 8.00
C SER A 79 -12.60 0.80 7.10
N VAL A 80 -12.99 0.28 5.93
CA VAL A 80 -12.03 -0.11 4.90
C VAL A 80 -11.77 1.08 3.98
N VAL A 81 -10.50 1.53 3.92
CA VAL A 81 -10.12 2.69 3.09
C VAL A 81 -9.85 2.30 1.65
N SER A 82 -9.38 1.07 1.41
CA SER A 82 -9.06 0.53 0.08
C SER A 82 -8.84 -0.99 0.15
N VAL A 83 -8.81 -1.62 -1.02
CA VAL A 83 -8.43 -3.04 -1.17
C VAL A 83 -7.33 -3.15 -2.21
N HIS A 84 -6.19 -3.75 -1.85
CA HIS A 84 -5.13 -4.10 -2.79
C HIS A 84 -5.50 -5.31 -3.63
N GLU A 85 -5.31 -5.20 -4.95
CA GLU A 85 -5.60 -6.25 -5.91
C GLU A 85 -4.53 -6.30 -7.02
N ASP A 86 -4.37 -7.43 -7.68
CA ASP A 86 -3.52 -7.53 -8.86
C ASP A 86 -4.24 -7.09 -10.15
N LEU A 87 -3.50 -6.47 -11.07
CA LEU A 87 -4.04 -5.96 -12.32
C LEU A 87 -4.70 -7.07 -13.16
N GLY A 88 -4.11 -8.27 -13.16
CA GLY A 88 -4.65 -9.40 -13.91
C GLY A 88 -6.02 -9.85 -13.41
N THR A 89 -6.28 -9.79 -12.11
CA THR A 89 -7.60 -10.08 -11.51
C THR A 89 -8.61 -9.02 -11.94
N ILE A 90 -8.24 -7.72 -11.88
CA ILE A 90 -9.12 -6.64 -12.34
C ILE A 90 -9.47 -6.80 -13.82
N GLN A 91 -8.50 -7.17 -14.66
CA GLN A 91 -8.73 -7.35 -16.10
C GLN A 91 -9.66 -8.54 -16.41
N ARG A 92 -9.57 -9.62 -15.63
CA ARG A 92 -10.38 -10.83 -15.84
C ARG A 92 -11.77 -10.75 -15.22
N GLU A 93 -11.88 -10.15 -14.04
CA GLU A 93 -13.07 -10.23 -13.18
C GLU A 93 -13.41 -8.87 -12.54
N PRO A 94 -13.53 -7.79 -13.34
CA PRO A 94 -13.74 -6.44 -12.79
C PRO A 94 -15.01 -6.34 -11.94
N GLU A 95 -16.09 -7.05 -12.31
CA GLU A 95 -17.36 -7.03 -11.57
C GLU A 95 -17.22 -7.63 -10.17
N ASN A 96 -16.39 -8.69 -10.03
CA ASN A 96 -16.12 -9.30 -8.72
C ASN A 96 -15.31 -8.34 -7.83
N VAL A 97 -14.33 -7.64 -8.40
CA VAL A 97 -13.53 -6.64 -7.67
C VAL A 97 -14.40 -5.47 -7.23
N ILE A 98 -15.27 -4.97 -8.10
CA ILE A 98 -16.26 -3.92 -7.78
C ILE A 98 -17.18 -4.38 -6.65
N ALA A 99 -17.73 -5.59 -6.75
CA ALA A 99 -18.66 -6.14 -5.75
C ALA A 99 -17.94 -6.29 -4.39
N GLU A 100 -16.68 -6.72 -4.37
CA GLU A 100 -15.91 -6.86 -3.14
C GLU A 100 -15.59 -5.48 -2.51
N ALA A 101 -15.14 -4.50 -3.27
CA ALA A 101 -14.93 -3.15 -2.77
C ALA A 101 -16.22 -2.57 -2.15
N LYS A 102 -17.36 -2.71 -2.84
CA LYS A 102 -18.67 -2.31 -2.33
C LYS A 102 -19.10 -3.07 -1.08
N LYS A 103 -18.83 -4.37 -1.00
CA LYS A 103 -19.08 -5.20 0.20
C LYS A 103 -18.38 -4.62 1.42
N PHE A 104 -17.14 -4.16 1.25
CA PHE A 104 -16.36 -3.54 2.32
C PHE A 104 -16.66 -2.05 2.53
N GLY A 105 -17.48 -1.44 1.67
CA GLY A 105 -17.88 -0.03 1.78
C GLY A 105 -16.79 0.95 1.36
N THR A 106 -15.81 0.51 0.55
CA THR A 106 -14.79 1.38 -0.04
C THR A 106 -15.06 1.63 -1.53
N ASP A 107 -14.65 2.79 -2.01
CA ASP A 107 -14.66 3.17 -3.41
C ASP A 107 -13.26 3.10 -4.06
N LYS A 108 -12.28 2.49 -3.39
CA LYS A 108 -10.88 2.46 -3.84
C LYS A 108 -10.32 1.05 -3.94
N VAL A 109 -9.69 0.77 -5.07
CA VAL A 109 -8.90 -0.42 -5.33
C VAL A 109 -7.49 0.03 -5.69
N VAL A 110 -6.48 -0.58 -5.08
CA VAL A 110 -5.07 -0.24 -5.25
C VAL A 110 -4.36 -1.37 -5.99
N ILE A 111 -3.59 -1.03 -7.01
CA ILE A 111 -2.63 -1.94 -7.65
C ILE A 111 -1.25 -1.65 -7.11
N THR A 112 -0.64 -2.68 -6.57
CA THR A 112 0.79 -2.68 -6.23
C THR A 112 1.61 -3.09 -7.43
N GLY A 113 2.85 -2.62 -7.53
CA GLY A 113 3.77 -2.88 -8.66
C GLY A 113 3.74 -4.28 -9.25
N MET A 114 4.16 -4.40 -10.49
CA MET A 114 4.01 -5.61 -11.31
C MET A 114 5.09 -6.64 -11.02
N TYR A 115 4.69 -7.90 -10.80
CA TYR A 115 5.63 -9.01 -10.59
C TYR A 115 6.46 -9.31 -11.85
N ARG A 116 7.80 -9.42 -11.68
CA ARG A 116 8.77 -9.67 -12.75
C ARG A 116 8.70 -8.68 -13.91
N PHE A 117 8.43 -7.41 -13.60
CA PHE A 117 8.30 -6.35 -14.57
C PHE A 117 9.60 -5.53 -14.65
N ASP A 118 10.05 -5.20 -15.86
CA ASP A 118 11.20 -4.33 -16.05
C ASP A 118 10.77 -2.87 -16.22
N TYR A 119 10.83 -2.12 -15.13
CA TYR A 119 10.53 -0.70 -15.11
C TYR A 119 11.56 0.17 -15.85
N SER A 120 12.64 -0.39 -16.40
CA SER A 120 13.53 0.34 -17.30
C SER A 120 13.17 0.20 -18.79
N ASP A 121 12.27 -0.72 -19.12
CA ASP A 121 11.73 -0.87 -20.47
C ASP A 121 10.58 0.14 -20.69
N LYS A 122 10.88 1.20 -21.45
CA LYS A 122 9.92 2.26 -21.78
C LYS A 122 8.64 1.71 -22.45
N ALA A 123 8.79 0.76 -23.36
CA ALA A 123 7.63 0.20 -24.08
C ALA A 123 6.73 -0.63 -23.15
N ALA A 124 7.33 -1.38 -22.24
CA ALA A 124 6.59 -2.11 -21.20
C ALA A 124 5.85 -1.15 -20.26
N VAL A 125 6.47 -0.05 -19.83
CA VAL A 125 5.84 0.96 -18.95
C VAL A 125 4.68 1.67 -19.66
N LEU A 126 4.83 2.03 -20.94
CA LEU A 126 3.74 2.63 -21.72
C LEU A 126 2.56 1.66 -21.87
N LYS A 127 2.86 0.37 -22.09
CA LYS A 127 1.82 -0.67 -22.11
C LYS A 127 1.11 -0.78 -20.76
N LEU A 128 1.87 -0.76 -19.65
CA LEU A 128 1.29 -0.78 -18.30
C LEU A 128 0.36 0.41 -18.08
N ALA A 129 0.76 1.63 -18.46
CA ALA A 129 -0.09 2.82 -18.34
C ALA A 129 -1.41 2.66 -19.11
N LYS A 130 -1.35 2.09 -20.33
CA LYS A 130 -2.55 1.77 -21.11
C LYS A 130 -3.44 0.73 -20.40
N ASP A 131 -2.85 -0.36 -19.91
CA ASP A 131 -3.57 -1.42 -19.20
C ASP A 131 -4.24 -0.88 -17.93
N LEU A 132 -3.56 0.04 -17.20
CA LEU A 132 -4.11 0.73 -16.03
C LEU A 132 -5.30 1.63 -16.41
N ASN A 133 -5.20 2.39 -17.50
CA ASN A 133 -6.32 3.22 -17.98
C ASN A 133 -7.55 2.36 -18.32
N GLU A 134 -7.36 1.23 -19.00
CA GLU A 134 -8.44 0.31 -19.35
C GLU A 134 -9.09 -0.30 -18.11
N ALA A 135 -8.28 -0.74 -17.14
CA ALA A 135 -8.76 -1.29 -15.87
C ALA A 135 -9.49 -0.23 -15.03
N GLY A 136 -8.92 0.98 -14.93
CA GLY A 136 -9.52 2.08 -14.19
C GLY A 136 -10.84 2.55 -14.79
N ALA A 137 -10.96 2.59 -16.13
CA ALA A 137 -12.22 2.91 -16.81
C ALA A 137 -13.34 1.91 -16.44
N LYS A 138 -13.03 0.60 -16.43
CA LYS A 138 -13.98 -0.44 -16.02
C LYS A 138 -14.40 -0.32 -14.56
N LEU A 139 -13.45 -0.10 -13.64
CA LEU A 139 -13.76 0.07 -12.23
C LEU A 139 -14.61 1.32 -11.99
N LYS A 140 -14.36 2.41 -12.72
CA LYS A 140 -15.14 3.65 -12.65
C LYS A 140 -16.61 3.46 -13.02
N GLU A 141 -16.94 2.58 -13.96
CA GLU A 141 -18.35 2.22 -14.29
C GLU A 141 -19.09 1.69 -13.07
N GLY A 142 -18.37 1.01 -12.18
CA GLY A 142 -18.88 0.53 -10.88
C GLY A 142 -18.78 1.56 -9.75
N GLY A 143 -18.28 2.76 -10.00
CA GLY A 143 -18.06 3.80 -8.98
C GLY A 143 -16.82 3.55 -8.11
N ILE A 144 -15.86 2.76 -8.61
CA ILE A 144 -14.59 2.45 -7.91
C ILE A 144 -13.45 3.21 -8.59
N GLN A 145 -12.59 3.82 -7.79
CA GLN A 145 -11.36 4.48 -8.22
C GLN A 145 -10.21 3.47 -8.23
N LEU A 146 -9.43 3.46 -9.31
CA LEU A 146 -8.17 2.71 -9.37
C LEU A 146 -7.03 3.61 -8.90
N LEU A 147 -6.22 3.11 -7.96
CA LEU A 147 -5.00 3.75 -7.52
C LEU A 147 -3.78 2.87 -7.82
N TYR A 148 -2.66 3.51 -8.09
CA TYR A 148 -1.37 2.84 -8.26
C TYR A 148 -0.46 3.14 -7.07
N HIS A 149 0.02 2.09 -6.40
CA HIS A 149 0.97 2.15 -5.29
C HIS A 149 2.38 1.90 -5.79
N ASN A 150 3.33 2.76 -5.41
CA ASN A 150 4.72 2.64 -5.80
C ASN A 150 5.59 1.89 -4.78
N HIS A 151 6.61 1.22 -5.33
CA HIS A 151 7.82 0.83 -4.63
C HIS A 151 9.01 1.68 -5.11
N ASN A 152 10.23 1.17 -4.94
CA ASN A 152 11.44 1.83 -5.44
C ASN A 152 11.73 1.52 -6.91
N CYS A 153 11.19 0.44 -7.46
CA CYS A 153 11.49 -0.01 -8.82
C CYS A 153 10.90 0.91 -9.90
N GLU A 154 9.82 1.62 -9.63
CA GLU A 154 9.19 2.58 -10.53
C GLU A 154 10.06 3.83 -10.78
N PHE A 155 11.02 4.09 -9.89
CA PHE A 155 11.95 5.21 -10.05
C PHE A 155 13.18 4.87 -10.91
N ARG A 156 13.20 3.70 -11.55
CA ARG A 156 14.19 3.37 -12.59
C ARG A 156 13.99 4.29 -13.80
N LYS A 157 15.12 4.73 -14.37
CA LYS A 157 15.08 5.59 -15.56
C LYS A 157 14.74 4.77 -16.80
N VAL A 158 13.77 5.25 -17.55
CA VAL A 158 13.38 4.74 -18.88
C VAL A 158 14.07 5.51 -19.99
N GLU A 159 14.50 6.76 -19.70
CA GLU A 159 15.31 7.62 -20.56
C GLU A 159 16.00 8.70 -19.71
N THR A 160 16.86 9.53 -20.33
CA THR A 160 17.55 10.61 -19.64
C THR A 160 16.55 11.57 -18.98
N GLY A 161 16.65 11.71 -17.66
CA GLY A 161 15.83 12.64 -16.89
C GLY A 161 14.39 12.17 -16.59
N LYS A 162 13.97 10.98 -17.05
CA LYS A 162 12.61 10.47 -16.85
C LYS A 162 12.61 9.06 -16.24
N THR A 163 11.81 8.85 -15.21
CA THR A 163 11.59 7.55 -14.56
C THR A 163 10.35 6.85 -15.12
N ALA A 164 10.18 5.56 -14.79
CA ALA A 164 8.94 4.86 -15.08
C ALA A 164 7.75 5.49 -14.35
N TYR A 165 7.96 5.98 -13.11
CA TYR A 165 6.91 6.65 -12.36
C TYR A 165 6.42 7.94 -13.04
N ASP A 166 7.36 8.72 -13.60
CA ASP A 166 7.01 9.92 -14.39
C ASP A 166 6.13 9.54 -15.61
N LEU A 167 6.49 8.45 -16.31
CA LEU A 167 5.66 7.96 -17.43
C LEU A 167 4.27 7.52 -16.96
N LEU A 168 4.17 6.81 -15.82
CA LEU A 168 2.88 6.40 -15.29
C LEU A 168 2.00 7.62 -14.94
N ILE A 169 2.58 8.68 -14.38
CA ILE A 169 1.85 9.92 -14.10
C ILE A 169 1.37 10.58 -15.41
N GLU A 170 2.24 10.69 -16.40
CA GLU A 170 1.95 11.39 -17.66
C GLU A 170 0.96 10.63 -18.56
N GLU A 171 1.09 9.30 -18.65
CA GLU A 171 0.38 8.47 -19.63
C GLU A 171 -0.93 7.88 -19.06
N THR A 172 -1.20 8.06 -17.77
CA THR A 172 -2.47 7.64 -17.18
C THR A 172 -3.46 8.81 -17.08
N ASN A 173 -4.72 8.53 -17.43
CA ASN A 173 -5.80 9.49 -17.36
C ASN A 173 -6.22 9.72 -15.88
N PRO A 174 -6.21 10.96 -15.36
CA PRO A 174 -6.62 11.28 -13.99
C PRO A 174 -8.08 10.87 -13.66
N GLU A 175 -8.92 10.73 -14.66
CA GLU A 175 -10.29 10.24 -14.45
C GLU A 175 -10.35 8.74 -14.10
N TYR A 176 -9.34 7.97 -14.48
CA TYR A 176 -9.33 6.51 -14.34
C TYR A 176 -8.30 6.01 -13.35
N VAL A 177 -7.14 6.68 -13.26
CA VAL A 177 -6.01 6.23 -12.46
C VAL A 177 -5.53 7.36 -11.56
N ASN A 178 -5.51 7.11 -10.29
CA ASN A 178 -4.94 7.98 -9.26
C ASN A 178 -3.81 7.24 -8.53
N PHE A 179 -3.27 7.81 -7.45
CA PHE A 179 -2.08 7.27 -6.80
C PHE A 179 -2.26 7.12 -5.29
N GLU A 180 -1.67 6.06 -4.81
CA GLU A 180 -1.29 5.88 -3.42
C GLU A 180 0.22 6.02 -3.34
N LEU A 181 0.71 7.10 -2.73
CA LEU A 181 2.13 7.34 -2.64
C LEU A 181 2.71 6.68 -1.38
N ASP A 182 3.74 5.85 -1.54
CA ASP A 182 4.59 5.41 -0.45
C ASP A 182 5.89 6.22 -0.40
N SER A 183 6.03 7.01 0.66
CA SER A 183 7.18 7.89 0.87
C SER A 183 8.47 7.15 1.25
N TYR A 184 8.37 5.99 1.90
CA TYR A 184 9.53 5.17 2.23
C TYR A 184 10.23 4.69 0.96
N TRP A 185 9.50 4.11 0.02
CA TRP A 185 10.06 3.60 -1.22
C TRP A 185 10.58 4.70 -2.15
N ALA A 186 9.94 5.86 -2.18
CA ALA A 186 10.46 7.03 -2.89
C ALA A 186 11.81 7.47 -2.31
N THR A 187 11.90 7.57 -0.98
CA THR A 187 13.11 7.93 -0.26
C THR A 187 14.22 6.88 -0.43
N GLU A 188 13.85 5.58 -0.42
CA GLU A 188 14.79 4.46 -0.67
C GLU A 188 15.39 4.54 -2.08
N ALA A 189 14.61 5.01 -3.07
CA ALA A 189 15.09 5.26 -4.43
C ALA A 189 15.90 6.57 -4.57
N GLY A 190 16.05 7.34 -3.50
CA GLY A 190 16.75 8.63 -3.52
C GLY A 190 15.92 9.78 -4.14
N VAL A 191 14.60 9.64 -4.18
CA VAL A 191 13.67 10.64 -4.73
C VAL A 191 13.00 11.41 -3.57
N SER A 192 12.78 12.72 -3.78
CA SER A 192 12.08 13.55 -2.81
C SER A 192 10.60 13.22 -2.76
N ALA A 193 10.14 12.61 -1.67
CA ALA A 193 8.72 12.32 -1.46
C ALA A 193 7.86 13.59 -1.48
N ILE A 194 8.33 14.70 -0.89
CA ILE A 194 7.65 16.00 -0.93
C ILE A 194 7.48 16.52 -2.36
N ALA A 195 8.51 16.39 -3.20
CA ALA A 195 8.40 16.81 -4.61
C ALA A 195 7.37 15.97 -5.36
N LEU A 196 7.34 14.64 -5.12
CA LEU A 196 6.33 13.73 -5.71
C LEU A 196 4.92 14.06 -5.23
N MET A 197 4.72 14.33 -3.94
CA MET A 197 3.41 14.74 -3.40
C MET A 197 2.89 15.99 -4.09
N LYS A 198 3.78 16.99 -4.31
CA LYS A 198 3.44 18.22 -5.05
C LYS A 198 3.13 17.94 -6.52
N GLN A 199 3.89 17.06 -7.16
CA GLN A 199 3.68 16.67 -8.57
C GLN A 199 2.35 15.93 -8.76
N LEU A 200 2.01 15.01 -7.85
CA LEU A 200 0.75 14.28 -7.89
C LEU A 200 -0.46 15.16 -7.58
N GLY A 201 -0.31 16.11 -6.64
CA GLY A 201 -1.40 16.99 -6.23
C GLY A 201 -2.66 16.21 -5.84
N GLU A 202 -3.81 16.57 -6.38
CA GLU A 202 -5.10 15.93 -6.11
C GLU A 202 -5.20 14.48 -6.62
N ARG A 203 -4.27 14.04 -7.49
CA ARG A 203 -4.18 12.64 -7.89
C ARG A 203 -3.63 11.73 -6.79
N MET A 204 -2.98 12.26 -5.76
CA MET A 204 -2.59 11.50 -4.57
C MET A 204 -3.80 11.35 -3.65
N ARG A 205 -4.48 10.21 -3.73
CA ARG A 205 -5.69 9.94 -2.94
C ARG A 205 -5.39 9.27 -1.60
N LEU A 206 -4.36 8.43 -1.55
CA LEU A 206 -3.91 7.72 -0.36
C LEU A 206 -2.41 7.95 -0.15
N TYR A 207 -2.00 7.89 1.10
CA TYR A 207 -0.60 8.07 1.48
C TYR A 207 -0.16 6.98 2.46
N HIS A 208 0.84 6.19 2.07
CA HIS A 208 1.54 5.27 2.96
C HIS A 208 2.63 6.00 3.73
N ILE A 209 2.46 6.09 5.04
CA ILE A 209 3.43 6.65 5.95
C ILE A 209 4.28 5.53 6.57
N ASN A 210 5.57 5.73 6.51
CA ASN A 210 6.61 4.83 6.98
C ASN A 210 7.75 5.68 7.52
N ASP A 211 8.61 5.12 8.38
CA ASP A 211 9.85 5.78 8.74
C ASP A 211 11.05 4.95 8.25
N ARG A 212 12.17 5.60 8.03
CA ARG A 212 13.39 5.01 7.51
C ARG A 212 14.59 5.48 8.32
N GLY A 213 15.37 4.55 8.79
CA GLY A 213 16.53 4.87 9.59
C GLY A 213 17.51 3.71 9.73
N THR A 214 18.41 3.81 10.68
CA THR A 214 19.40 2.77 10.96
C THR A 214 19.22 2.26 12.38
N ARG A 215 19.03 0.94 12.51
CA ARG A 215 19.01 0.31 13.83
C ARG A 215 20.41 -0.15 14.22
N ILE A 216 20.90 0.39 15.34
CA ILE A 216 22.17 -0.05 15.94
C ILE A 216 21.88 -1.19 16.90
N VAL A 217 22.42 -2.38 16.63
CA VAL A 217 22.26 -3.58 17.47
C VAL A 217 23.58 -3.89 18.22
N GLY A 218 24.47 -2.93 18.32
CA GLY A 218 25.78 -3.07 18.94
C GLY A 218 26.87 -2.31 18.16
N PRO A 219 28.14 -2.38 18.59
CA PRO A 219 29.22 -1.72 17.88
C PRO A 219 29.37 -2.32 16.47
N SER A 220 29.37 -1.47 15.45
CA SER A 220 29.63 -1.85 14.06
C SER A 220 31.15 -1.89 13.81
N MET A 221 31.60 -2.86 13.02
CA MET A 221 32.99 -2.91 12.57
C MET A 221 33.33 -1.83 11.53
N THR A 222 32.30 -1.19 10.96
CA THR A 222 32.47 -0.06 10.01
C THR A 222 31.53 1.07 10.41
N PRO A 223 31.83 2.33 10.05
CA PRO A 223 30.93 3.45 10.31
C PRO A 223 29.72 3.50 9.36
N ILE A 224 29.59 2.51 8.46
CA ILE A 224 28.53 2.44 7.45
C ILE A 224 27.43 1.51 7.95
N LEU A 225 26.24 2.05 8.16
CA LEU A 225 25.03 1.30 8.54
C LEU A 225 24.08 1.24 7.35
N LYS A 226 23.37 0.11 7.22
CA LYS A 226 22.27 -0.02 6.25
C LYS A 226 21.00 0.58 6.87
N SER A 227 20.33 1.41 6.09
CA SER A 227 18.98 1.87 6.45
C SER A 227 17.93 0.80 6.16
N ASP A 228 16.85 0.84 6.90
CA ASP A 228 15.70 -0.06 6.77
C ASP A 228 14.44 0.66 7.27
N SER A 229 13.27 0.03 7.11
CA SER A 229 12.02 0.48 7.71
C SER A 229 12.15 0.51 9.23
N MET A 230 11.61 1.56 9.81
CA MET A 230 11.60 1.80 11.26
C MET A 230 10.17 2.08 11.70
N GLU A 231 9.91 1.90 13.00
CA GLU A 231 8.70 2.43 13.61
C GLU A 231 8.68 3.95 13.50
N LEU A 232 7.50 4.56 13.34
CA LEU A 232 7.34 6.01 13.19
C LEU A 232 8.01 6.76 14.36
N GLY A 233 8.82 7.75 14.02
CA GLY A 233 9.57 8.56 14.96
C GLY A 233 10.90 7.95 15.45
N TYR A 234 11.24 6.74 15.03
CA TYR A 234 12.53 6.11 15.32
C TYR A 234 13.52 6.14 14.14
N GLY A 235 13.10 6.68 13.01
CA GLY A 235 13.92 6.87 11.82
C GLY A 235 14.40 8.31 11.66
N ASN A 236 14.64 8.68 10.40
CA ASN A 236 15.22 9.96 10.02
C ASN A 236 14.39 10.71 8.97
N MET A 237 13.18 10.24 8.65
CA MET A 237 12.29 10.95 7.74
C MET A 237 11.62 12.14 8.46
N ASN A 238 11.43 13.24 7.75
CA ASN A 238 10.69 14.38 8.30
C ASN A 238 9.18 14.11 8.21
N LEU A 239 8.68 13.32 9.16
CA LEU A 239 7.30 12.85 9.17
C LEU A 239 6.28 14.00 9.28
N GLU A 240 6.61 15.08 10.02
CA GLU A 240 5.73 16.23 10.16
C GLU A 240 5.50 16.90 8.81
N GLU A 241 6.56 17.22 8.07
CA GLU A 241 6.47 17.83 6.75
C GLU A 241 5.74 16.92 5.74
N LEU A 242 5.97 15.60 5.80
CA LEU A 242 5.28 14.63 4.96
C LEU A 242 3.77 14.60 5.24
N ILE A 243 3.37 14.61 6.51
CA ILE A 243 1.96 14.66 6.91
C ILE A 243 1.33 15.99 6.49
N GLU A 244 1.98 17.12 6.75
CA GLU A 244 1.48 18.43 6.34
C GLU A 244 1.27 18.50 4.82
N GLN A 245 2.25 18.03 4.03
CA GLN A 245 2.14 18.01 2.59
C GLN A 245 1.01 17.07 2.10
N ALA A 246 0.86 15.89 2.71
CA ALA A 246 -0.23 14.97 2.39
C ALA A 246 -1.61 15.61 2.67
N LEU A 247 -1.76 16.25 3.82
CA LEU A 247 -2.99 16.95 4.17
C LEU A 247 -3.27 18.15 3.26
N SER A 248 -2.24 18.84 2.77
CA SER A 248 -2.39 20.00 1.86
C SER A 248 -2.98 19.63 0.50
N VAL A 249 -2.81 18.39 0.05
CA VAL A 249 -3.39 17.88 -1.20
C VAL A 249 -4.70 17.08 -0.98
N ASN A 250 -5.24 17.11 0.25
CA ASN A 250 -6.51 16.50 0.63
C ASN A 250 -6.58 14.99 0.40
N VAL A 251 -5.56 14.24 0.84
CA VAL A 251 -5.64 12.77 0.83
C VAL A 251 -6.84 12.25 1.63
N ASP A 252 -7.43 11.16 1.17
CA ASP A 252 -8.57 10.54 1.86
C ASP A 252 -8.13 9.79 3.11
N ALA A 253 -6.94 9.16 3.08
CA ALA A 253 -6.36 8.47 4.22
C ALA A 253 -4.84 8.57 4.27
N ILE A 254 -4.30 8.53 5.50
CA ILE A 254 -2.88 8.28 5.82
C ILE A 254 -2.81 6.90 6.46
N ILE A 255 -2.05 6.01 5.84
CA ILE A 255 -2.04 4.58 6.13
C ILE A 255 -0.65 4.19 6.64
N LEU A 256 -0.58 3.66 7.85
CA LEU A 256 0.67 3.15 8.41
C LEU A 256 1.04 1.82 7.74
N GLU A 257 2.25 1.77 7.16
CA GLU A 257 2.84 0.55 6.63
C GLU A 257 4.30 0.39 7.10
N SER A 258 4.51 -0.04 8.33
CA SER A 258 5.84 -0.33 8.89
C SER A 258 6.11 -1.83 8.91
N HIS A 259 7.13 -2.28 8.17
CA HIS A 259 7.40 -3.71 7.99
C HIS A 259 8.28 -4.32 9.08
N LYS A 260 9.12 -3.53 9.75
CA LYS A 260 10.18 -4.03 10.62
C LYS A 260 10.57 -3.03 11.71
N ASN A 261 11.43 -3.53 12.60
CA ASN A 261 12.09 -2.72 13.61
C ASN A 261 11.15 -1.96 14.55
N TRP A 262 9.98 -2.56 14.82
CA TRP A 262 9.06 -2.04 15.85
C TRP A 262 9.78 -1.99 17.22
N ALA A 263 9.55 -0.95 17.99
CA ALA A 263 10.23 -0.69 19.26
C ALA A 263 10.07 -1.86 20.25
N GLU A 264 8.88 -2.43 20.35
CA GLU A 264 8.58 -3.58 21.20
C GLU A 264 8.51 -4.91 20.45
N LYS A 265 9.08 -4.99 19.23
CA LYS A 265 9.09 -6.20 18.37
C LYS A 265 7.69 -6.70 17.99
N SER A 266 6.70 -5.83 18.03
CA SER A 266 5.31 -6.14 17.68
C SER A 266 4.66 -4.95 16.96
N PRO A 267 3.90 -5.19 15.87
CA PRO A 267 3.23 -4.10 15.14
C PRO A 267 2.02 -3.51 15.88
N ILE A 268 1.65 -4.05 17.05
CA ILE A 268 0.48 -3.61 17.83
C ILE A 268 0.85 -3.18 19.27
N LYS A 269 2.12 -2.99 19.54
CA LYS A 269 2.62 -2.49 20.82
C LYS A 269 3.37 -1.21 20.64
#